data_c266a974e339431cf2dfe2d67c68d251
#
_entry.id   c266a974e339431cf2dfe2d67c68d251
#
_cell.length_a   1.000
_cell.length_b   1.000
_cell.length_c   1.000
_cell.angle_alpha   90.00
_cell.angle_beta   90.00
_cell.angle_gamma   90.00
#
_symmetry.space_group_name_H-M   'P 1'
#
loop_
_entity.id
_entity.type
_entity.pdbx_description
1 polymer ?
#
loop_
_entity_poly.entity_id
_entity_poly.type
_entity_poly.pdbx_seq_one_letter_code
_entity_poly.pdbx_strand_id
1 'polypeptide(L)'
;MHLESLCSDFKEDHNLYWSVTIDASSFDDVGGWRQHPGQEFIFVVSGKLQLLSAFYDPVMLSAGDSILFDSDQPHAYVAVDGPANILMVNTVI
;
A
#
# COMPACT_ATOMS: atom_id res chain seq x y z
N MET A 1 0.13 3.45 10.74
CA MET A 1 -0.72 3.20 9.55
C MET A 1 -2.13 2.88 10.01
N HIS A 2 -3.09 3.53 9.41
CA HIS A 2 -4.50 3.30 9.72
C HIS A 2 -5.19 2.66 8.52
N LEU A 3 -5.87 1.53 8.74
CA LEU A 3 -6.60 0.81 7.69
C LEU A 3 -8.08 0.81 7.99
N GLU A 4 -8.87 1.06 6.97
CA GLU A 4 -10.31 0.96 7.02
C GLU A 4 -10.79 0.04 5.90
N SER A 5 -11.52 -1.02 6.26
CA SER A 5 -12.07 -1.96 5.29
C SER A 5 -13.18 -1.31 4.48
N LEU A 6 -13.16 -1.51 3.17
CA LEU A 6 -14.17 -1.01 2.25
C LEU A 6 -14.98 -2.18 1.70
N CYS A 7 -16.24 -1.92 1.36
CA CYS A 7 -17.13 -2.90 0.71
C CYS A 7 -17.27 -4.20 1.50
N SER A 8 -17.20 -4.12 2.82
CA SER A 8 -17.21 -5.31 3.68
C SER A 8 -18.55 -6.05 3.70
N ASP A 9 -19.62 -5.40 3.23
CA ASP A 9 -20.94 -5.99 3.07
C ASP A 9 -21.10 -6.81 1.78
N PHE A 10 -20.16 -6.66 0.85
CA PHE A 10 -20.16 -7.43 -0.38
C PHE A 10 -19.34 -8.70 -0.19
N LYS A 11 -19.95 -9.85 -0.44
CA LYS A 11 -19.27 -11.14 -0.26
C LYS A 11 -18.44 -11.46 -1.48
N GLU A 12 -17.13 -11.39 -1.31
CA GLU A 12 -16.16 -11.70 -2.34
C GLU A 12 -14.97 -12.42 -1.72
N ASP A 13 -14.48 -13.46 -2.39
CA ASP A 13 -13.39 -14.30 -1.89
C ASP A 13 -12.04 -13.96 -2.50
N HIS A 14 -11.98 -13.05 -3.48
CA HIS A 14 -10.80 -12.86 -4.30
C HIS A 14 -10.02 -11.61 -3.95
N ASN A 15 -10.67 -10.58 -3.43
CA ASN A 15 -10.03 -9.31 -3.16
C ASN A 15 -10.43 -8.74 -1.82
N LEU A 16 -9.50 -7.98 -1.24
CA LEU A 16 -9.75 -7.16 -0.06
C LEU A 16 -9.52 -5.70 -0.45
N TYR A 17 -10.42 -4.84 -0.03
CA TYR A 17 -10.42 -3.41 -0.38
C TYR A 17 -10.23 -2.58 0.87
N TRP A 18 -9.30 -1.63 0.83
CA TRP A 18 -8.92 -0.83 1.98
C TRP A 18 -8.77 0.64 1.63
N SER A 19 -9.16 1.51 2.56
CA SER A 19 -8.67 2.88 2.63
C SER A 19 -7.57 2.91 3.68
N VAL A 20 -6.40 3.42 3.32
CA VAL A 20 -5.23 3.36 4.18
C VAL A 20 -4.61 4.74 4.31
N THR A 21 -4.29 5.14 5.54
CA THR A 21 -3.49 6.32 5.82
C THR A 21 -2.09 5.86 6.20
N ILE A 22 -1.10 6.32 5.45
CA ILE A 22 0.32 6.04 5.72
C ILE A 22 0.90 7.29 6.39
N ASP A 23 1.40 7.12 7.61
CA ASP A 23 2.01 8.20 8.39
C ASP A 23 3.48 7.94 8.74
N ALA A 24 3.96 6.72 8.53
CA ALA A 24 5.38 6.41 8.71
C ALA A 24 6.22 7.21 7.71
N SER A 25 7.26 7.89 8.19
CA SER A 25 8.12 8.75 7.37
C SER A 25 9.48 8.12 7.05
N SER A 26 9.75 6.94 7.60
CA SER A 26 10.98 6.20 7.35
C SER A 26 10.72 4.70 7.43
N PHE A 27 11.65 3.91 6.89
CA PHE A 27 11.54 2.46 6.97
C PHE A 27 11.52 1.96 8.42
N ASP A 28 12.29 2.59 9.30
CA ASP A 28 12.32 2.22 10.72
C ASP A 28 10.95 2.38 11.39
N ASP A 29 10.20 3.40 10.98
CA ASP A 29 8.85 3.64 11.50
C ASP A 29 7.84 2.60 11.04
N VAL A 30 8.08 1.95 9.91
CA VAL A 30 7.16 0.94 9.34
C VAL A 30 7.17 -0.35 10.17
N GLY A 31 8.31 -0.68 10.76
CA GLY A 31 8.44 -1.91 11.56
C GLY A 31 8.80 -3.14 10.76
N GLY A 32 9.32 -2.98 9.55
CA GLY A 32 9.84 -4.07 8.73
C GLY A 32 9.08 -4.28 7.43
N TRP A 33 9.54 -5.26 6.68
CA TRP A 33 8.95 -5.63 5.39
C TRP A 33 7.62 -6.36 5.60
N ARG A 34 6.68 -6.11 4.68
CA ARG A 34 5.47 -6.91 4.52
C ARG A 34 5.64 -7.81 3.31
N GLN A 35 5.03 -8.98 3.38
CA GLN A 35 5.09 -9.97 2.30
C GLN A 35 3.89 -10.89 2.43
N HIS A 36 3.12 -11.04 1.36
CA HIS A 36 1.98 -11.95 1.33
C HIS A 36 1.69 -12.39 -0.09
N PRO A 37 1.09 -13.59 -0.28
CA PRO A 37 0.78 -14.08 -1.62
C PRO A 37 -0.19 -13.17 -2.36
N GLY A 38 -0.10 -13.16 -3.69
CA GLY A 38 -1.01 -12.44 -4.55
C GLY A 38 -0.43 -11.15 -5.08
N GLN A 39 -1.31 -10.23 -5.43
CA GLN A 39 -0.96 -8.93 -5.97
C GLN A 39 -1.58 -7.83 -5.14
N GLU A 40 -0.97 -6.66 -5.16
CA GLU A 40 -1.46 -5.49 -4.46
C GLU A 40 -1.53 -4.32 -5.42
N PHE A 41 -2.71 -3.67 -5.44
CA PHE A 41 -2.95 -2.45 -6.20
C PHE A 41 -3.01 -1.28 -5.23
N ILE A 42 -2.34 -0.18 -5.58
CA ILE A 42 -2.33 1.06 -4.82
C ILE A 42 -2.74 2.20 -5.73
N PHE A 43 -3.65 3.03 -5.25
CA PHE A 43 -3.99 4.33 -5.86
C PHE A 43 -3.80 5.41 -4.81
N VAL A 44 -2.99 6.42 -5.11
CA VAL A 44 -2.73 7.52 -4.17
C VAL A 44 -3.83 8.57 -4.32
N VAL A 45 -4.60 8.77 -3.24
CA VAL A 45 -5.68 9.74 -3.20
C VAL A 45 -5.13 11.13 -2.87
N SER A 46 -4.24 11.21 -1.88
CA SER A 46 -3.62 12.47 -1.48
C SER A 46 -2.25 12.23 -0.87
N GLY A 47 -1.40 13.23 -0.92
CA GLY A 47 -0.05 13.13 -0.40
C GLY A 47 0.93 12.51 -1.38
N LYS A 48 2.08 12.11 -0.86
CA LYS A 48 3.13 11.42 -1.62
C LYS A 48 3.54 10.17 -0.89
N LEU A 49 3.68 9.10 -1.63
CA LEU A 49 4.02 7.79 -1.11
C LEU A 49 5.28 7.29 -1.77
N GLN A 50 6.17 6.70 -0.98
CA GLN A 50 7.31 5.97 -1.52
C GLN A 50 7.10 4.48 -1.25
N LEU A 51 7.06 3.69 -2.32
CA LEU A 51 7.02 2.24 -2.23
C LEU A 51 8.45 1.72 -2.20
N LEU A 52 8.80 1.05 -1.11
CA LEU A 52 10.09 0.40 -0.93
C LEU A 52 9.94 -1.09 -1.18
N SER A 53 10.92 -1.69 -1.82
CA SER A 53 10.99 -3.15 -1.95
C SER A 53 12.42 -3.62 -1.71
N ALA A 54 12.56 -4.91 -1.35
CA ALA A 54 13.88 -5.46 -1.05
C ALA A 54 14.75 -5.63 -2.30
N PHE A 55 14.15 -5.69 -3.50
CA PHE A 55 14.86 -6.08 -4.73
C PHE A 55 14.91 -5.00 -5.80
N TYR A 56 14.15 -3.92 -5.65
CA TYR A 56 14.05 -2.87 -6.67
C TYR A 56 14.26 -1.50 -6.05
N ASP A 57 14.58 -0.53 -6.88
CA ASP A 57 14.69 0.84 -6.45
C ASP A 57 13.35 1.37 -5.93
N PRO A 58 13.37 2.31 -4.98
CA PRO A 58 12.14 2.94 -4.50
C PRO A 58 11.35 3.61 -5.62
N VAL A 59 10.03 3.50 -5.53
CA VAL A 59 9.11 4.11 -6.49
C VAL A 59 8.35 5.23 -5.78
N MET A 60 8.41 6.44 -6.32
CA MET A 60 7.67 7.59 -5.80
C MET A 60 6.33 7.70 -6.51
N LEU A 61 5.26 7.81 -5.72
CA LEU A 61 3.89 7.95 -6.21
C LEU A 61 3.29 9.22 -5.61
N SER A 62 2.71 10.03 -6.48
CA SER A 62 1.98 11.25 -6.10
C SER A 62 0.48 11.03 -6.25
N ALA A 63 -0.32 11.97 -5.73
CA ALA A 63 -1.78 11.89 -5.85
C ALA A 63 -2.20 11.67 -7.31
N GLY A 64 -3.06 10.69 -7.55
CA GLY A 64 -3.51 10.27 -8.86
C GLY A 64 -2.68 9.16 -9.50
N ASP A 65 -1.52 8.84 -8.95
CA ASP A 65 -0.70 7.74 -9.44
C ASP A 65 -1.19 6.40 -8.88
N SER A 66 -0.92 5.33 -9.62
CA SER A 66 -1.27 3.98 -9.20
C SER A 66 -0.16 3.00 -9.58
N ILE A 67 -0.16 1.86 -8.90
CA ILE A 67 0.76 0.77 -9.18
C ILE A 67 0.08 -0.56 -8.84
N LEU A 68 0.39 -1.58 -9.62
CA LEU A 68 0.05 -2.97 -9.34
C LEU A 68 1.35 -3.75 -9.28
N PHE A 69 1.55 -4.49 -8.21
CA PHE A 69 2.78 -5.26 -8.05
C PHE A 69 2.52 -6.58 -7.34
N ASP A 70 3.51 -7.46 -7.42
CA ASP A 70 3.46 -8.77 -6.77
C ASP A 70 3.76 -8.59 -5.27
N SER A 71 2.75 -8.80 -4.44
CA SER A 71 2.87 -8.61 -2.99
C SER A 71 3.65 -9.71 -2.29
N ASP A 72 4.02 -10.77 -3.00
CA ASP A 72 4.92 -11.79 -2.47
C ASP A 72 6.36 -11.27 -2.35
N GLN A 73 6.68 -10.13 -2.95
CA GLN A 73 7.94 -9.44 -2.73
C GLN A 73 7.89 -8.66 -1.41
N PRO A 74 8.96 -8.70 -0.62
CA PRO A 74 9.05 -7.84 0.57
C PRO A 74 8.91 -6.37 0.18
N HIS A 75 7.94 -5.69 0.80
CA HIS A 75 7.61 -4.31 0.46
C HIS A 75 7.22 -3.51 1.70
N ALA A 76 7.31 -2.19 1.59
CA ALA A 76 6.92 -1.26 2.64
C ALA A 76 6.52 0.08 2.02
N TYR A 77 5.71 0.84 2.74
CA TYR A 77 5.27 2.17 2.33
C TYR A 77 5.73 3.21 3.33
N VAL A 78 6.27 4.31 2.83
CA VAL A 78 6.55 5.49 3.66
C VAL A 78 5.91 6.71 3.03
N ALA A 79 5.43 7.60 3.89
CA ALA A 79 4.87 8.88 3.46
C ALA A 79 5.99 9.91 3.34
N VAL A 80 5.86 10.79 2.36
CA VAL A 80 6.84 11.86 2.10
C VAL A 80 6.17 13.21 2.33
N ASP A 81 6.79 14.03 3.17
CA ASP A 81 6.30 15.37 3.48
C ASP A 81 4.90 15.39 4.11
N GLY A 82 4.61 14.43 4.96
CA GLY A 82 3.34 14.32 5.66
C GLY A 82 2.57 13.08 5.27
N PRO A 83 1.41 12.83 5.91
CA PRO A 83 0.65 11.62 5.67
C PRO A 83 0.16 11.50 4.23
N ALA A 84 0.07 10.26 3.75
CA ALA A 84 -0.51 9.93 2.44
C ALA A 84 -1.75 9.06 2.64
N ASN A 85 -2.78 9.30 1.84
CA ASN A 85 -3.99 8.50 1.83
C ASN A 85 -4.06 7.73 0.53
N ILE A 86 -4.29 6.43 0.63
CA ILE A 86 -4.30 5.53 -0.52
C ILE A 86 -5.52 4.63 -0.49
N LEU A 87 -5.91 4.15 -1.66
CA LEU A 87 -6.80 3.01 -1.81
C LEU A 87 -5.93 1.80 -2.13
N MET A 88 -6.21 0.70 -1.46
CA MET A 88 -5.44 -0.53 -1.61
C MET A 88 -6.39 -1.68 -1.94
N VAL A 89 -6.04 -2.48 -2.92
CA VAL A 89 -6.74 -3.72 -3.25
C VAL A 89 -5.73 -4.86 -3.19
N ASN A 90 -6.02 -5.85 -2.34
CA ASN A 90 -5.19 -7.05 -2.22
C ASN A 90 -5.93 -8.22 -2.83
N THR A 91 -5.30 -8.95 -3.73
CA THR A 91 -5.82 -10.24 -4.16
C THR A 91 -5.41 -11.30 -3.14
N VAL A 92 -6.28 -12.28 -2.92
CA VAL A 92 -6.05 -13.34 -1.91
C VAL A 92 -5.89 -14.72 -2.55
N ILE A 93 -5.70 -14.72 -3.86
CA ILE A 93 -5.41 -15.94 -4.59
C ILE A 93 -4.11 -15.85 -5.33
#